data_e1dfcc2a59a91f449246372f847d5a4d
#
_entry.id   e1dfcc2a59a91f449246372f847d5a4d
#
_cell.length_a   1.000
_cell.length_b   1.000
_cell.length_c   1.000
_cell.angle_alpha   90.00
_cell.angle_beta   90.00
_cell.angle_gamma   90.00
#
_symmetry.space_group_name_H-M   'P 1'
#
loop_
_entity.id
_entity.type
_entity.pdbx_description
1 polymer ?
#
loop_
_entity_poly.entity_id
_entity_poly.type
_entity_poly.pdbx_seq_one_letter_code
_entity_poly.pdbx_strand_id
1 'polypeptide(L)'
;LHPHWEEKEWKPLRIKSSEEEEDDEQLPSREEIISQFGLFGGSKCEDSSERYCEIDFTAGTCANGEKCERCERWKRFLDGVGGDAAKKKKKKHYEVFTRDLVRGVVQHVKERCMEKEIGKTRVVVVLELGARDGTFARAFLREWTDERTRLEYFACDSAPKDASVTKRDASEAIREIGKMYEGRDSDTLCIALVSWMPFQIDWTREIRKHAAFDEYILIGEGEGGICGSKQTFGQEDEGDDQSDGDDEEEGEEDDVPALYEREGFVMRELEKVKNLGKSDTTYEREGTHSKTISFRRRVDIQ
;
A
#
# COMPACT_ATOMS: atom_id res chain seq x y z
N LEU A 1 -24.16 -18.13 27.79
CA LEU A 1 -24.19 -16.69 28.01
C LEU A 1 -23.11 -16.07 27.13
N HIS A 2 -23.47 -15.65 25.90
CA HIS A 2 -22.58 -14.89 25.06
C HIS A 2 -22.47 -13.48 25.63
N PRO A 3 -21.26 -12.93 25.81
CA PRO A 3 -21.13 -11.52 26.17
C PRO A 3 -21.76 -10.70 25.04
N HIS A 4 -22.68 -9.81 25.39
CA HIS A 4 -23.16 -8.75 24.51
C HIS A 4 -21.95 -7.90 24.12
N TRP A 5 -21.40 -8.16 22.93
CA TRP A 5 -20.55 -7.21 22.26
C TRP A 5 -21.49 -6.09 21.80
N GLU A 6 -21.47 -4.97 22.49
CA GLU A 6 -22.00 -3.74 21.92
C GLU A 6 -21.19 -3.50 20.64
N GLU A 7 -21.81 -3.71 19.48
CA GLU A 7 -21.27 -3.30 18.19
C GLU A 7 -21.07 -1.79 18.26
N LYS A 8 -19.86 -1.37 18.65
CA LYS A 8 -19.51 0.04 18.55
C LYS A 8 -19.52 0.38 17.08
N GLU A 9 -20.47 1.25 16.71
CA GLU A 9 -20.57 1.81 15.38
C GLU A 9 -19.17 2.29 14.92
N TRP A 10 -18.69 1.74 13.82
CA TRP A 10 -17.39 2.13 13.28
C TRP A 10 -17.49 3.52 12.68
N LYS A 11 -16.72 4.47 13.23
CA LYS A 11 -16.75 5.87 12.82
C LYS A 11 -15.53 6.20 11.96
N PRO A 12 -15.70 7.05 10.92
CA PRO A 12 -14.60 7.57 10.16
C PRO A 12 -13.59 8.30 11.05
N LEU A 13 -12.32 8.15 10.71
CA LEU A 13 -11.21 8.83 11.36
C LEU A 13 -11.34 10.35 11.11
N ARG A 14 -11.14 11.15 12.14
CA ARG A 14 -11.14 12.61 12.04
C ARG A 14 -9.85 13.13 12.65
N ILE A 15 -9.20 14.06 11.96
CA ILE A 15 -8.13 14.85 12.57
C ILE A 15 -8.81 15.83 13.53
N LYS A 16 -8.37 15.84 14.79
CA LYS A 16 -8.77 16.90 15.72
C LYS A 16 -8.10 18.20 15.26
N SER A 17 -8.89 19.24 15.08
CA SER A 17 -8.42 20.60 14.75
C SER A 17 -7.84 21.31 15.99
N SER A 18 -7.06 20.64 16.80
CA SER A 18 -6.44 21.28 17.95
C SER A 18 -5.08 21.83 17.57
N GLU A 19 -4.88 23.11 17.79
CA GLU A 19 -3.62 23.86 17.66
C GLU A 19 -2.48 23.33 18.56
N GLU A 20 -2.75 22.24 19.31
CA GLU A 20 -1.82 21.65 20.28
C GLU A 20 -0.99 20.48 19.73
N GLU A 21 -1.19 20.04 18.45
CA GLU A 21 -0.38 18.99 17.82
C GLU A 21 0.62 19.56 16.79
N GLU A 22 1.27 20.71 17.11
CA GLU A 22 2.28 21.33 16.23
C GLU A 22 3.53 20.47 15.98
N ASP A 23 3.73 19.39 16.73
CA ASP A 23 4.90 18.50 16.62
C ASP A 23 4.60 17.15 15.94
N ASP A 24 3.41 16.98 15.36
CA ASP A 24 3.10 15.73 14.68
C ASP A 24 3.79 15.70 13.32
N GLU A 25 4.82 14.94 13.28
CA GLU A 25 5.88 14.72 12.30
C GLU A 25 5.34 14.79 10.85
N GLN A 26 5.53 15.92 10.20
CA GLN A 26 5.26 16.05 8.77
C GLN A 26 6.11 15.01 8.04
N LEU A 27 5.49 14.18 7.21
CA LEU A 27 6.24 13.18 6.44
C LEU A 27 7.34 13.86 5.62
N PRO A 28 8.55 13.30 5.57
CA PRO A 28 9.61 13.79 4.71
C PRO A 28 9.20 13.65 3.23
N SER A 29 9.73 14.50 2.37
CA SER A 29 9.65 14.28 0.93
C SER A 29 10.52 13.10 0.52
N ARG A 30 10.23 12.53 -0.65
CA ARG A 30 11.07 11.48 -1.23
C ARG A 30 12.50 11.96 -1.47
N GLU A 31 12.66 13.20 -1.93
CA GLU A 31 13.96 13.81 -2.20
C GLU A 31 14.78 14.02 -0.92
N GLU A 32 14.14 14.45 0.18
CA GLU A 32 14.79 14.56 1.50
C GLU A 32 15.36 13.21 1.94
N ILE A 33 14.59 12.12 1.83
CA ILE A 33 15.07 10.77 2.17
C ILE A 33 16.19 10.33 1.24
N ILE A 34 16.04 10.50 -0.07
CA ILE A 34 17.06 10.15 -1.06
C ILE A 34 18.36 10.88 -0.77
N SER A 35 18.29 12.18 -0.51
CA SER A 35 19.45 13.02 -0.18
C SER A 35 20.09 12.59 1.13
N GLN A 36 19.28 12.37 2.18
CA GLN A 36 19.79 11.99 3.51
C GLN A 36 20.59 10.69 3.50
N PHE A 37 20.13 9.71 2.70
CA PHE A 37 20.74 8.38 2.64
C PHE A 37 21.59 8.17 1.38
N GLY A 38 21.65 9.14 0.46
CA GLY A 38 22.37 9.05 -0.80
C GLY A 38 21.85 7.93 -1.71
N LEU A 39 20.52 7.73 -1.72
CA LEU A 39 19.88 6.71 -2.55
C LEU A 39 19.78 7.18 -4.00
N PHE A 40 19.84 6.27 -4.96
CA PHE A 40 19.66 6.52 -6.40
C PHE A 40 20.58 7.59 -7.03
N GLY A 41 21.47 8.19 -6.25
CA GLY A 41 22.17 9.42 -6.63
C GLY A 41 23.52 9.21 -7.32
N GLY A 42 23.77 8.13 -8.03
CA GLY A 42 25.02 7.98 -8.80
C GLY A 42 26.33 8.17 -8.01
N SER A 43 26.24 8.45 -6.73
CA SER A 43 27.41 8.54 -5.86
C SER A 43 27.92 7.11 -5.64
N LYS A 44 29.11 6.87 -6.15
CA LYS A 44 29.86 5.64 -5.93
C LYS A 44 29.88 5.33 -4.43
N CYS A 45 29.77 4.05 -4.08
CA CYS A 45 30.13 3.62 -2.74
C CYS A 45 31.55 4.14 -2.46
N GLU A 46 31.78 4.70 -1.26
CA GLU A 46 33.08 5.31 -0.93
C GLU A 46 34.25 4.37 -1.18
N ASP A 47 34.01 3.05 -1.15
CA ASP A 47 35.00 2.01 -1.26
C ASP A 47 35.00 1.27 -2.64
N SER A 48 34.10 1.59 -3.58
CA SER A 48 34.10 0.93 -4.89
C SER A 48 34.27 1.92 -6.03
N SER A 49 35.31 1.69 -6.86
CA SER A 49 35.64 2.57 -7.99
C SER A 49 34.64 2.54 -9.14
N GLU A 50 33.66 1.65 -9.18
CA GLU A 50 32.87 1.41 -10.40
C GLU A 50 31.40 1.05 -10.27
N ARG A 51 30.82 0.80 -9.09
CA ARG A 51 29.42 0.33 -9.00
C ARG A 51 28.63 0.97 -7.87
N TYR A 52 27.30 1.06 -8.06
CA TYR A 52 26.34 1.43 -7.05
C TYR A 52 26.41 0.45 -5.87
N CYS A 53 26.13 0.93 -4.66
CA CYS A 53 26.00 0.06 -3.50
C CYS A 53 24.79 -0.87 -3.71
N GLU A 54 25.06 -2.10 -4.06
CA GLU A 54 24.08 -3.18 -3.92
C GLU A 54 23.99 -3.51 -2.44
N ILE A 55 22.86 -3.23 -1.84
CA ILE A 55 22.66 -3.46 -0.42
C ILE A 55 22.15 -4.90 -0.25
N ASP A 56 22.95 -5.78 0.30
CA ASP A 56 22.42 -7.01 0.86
C ASP A 56 21.74 -6.68 2.19
N PHE A 57 20.43 -6.61 2.17
CA PHE A 57 19.62 -6.30 3.35
C PHE A 57 19.70 -7.36 4.44
N THR A 58 20.12 -8.57 4.12
CA THR A 58 20.27 -9.64 5.12
C THR A 58 21.57 -9.50 5.88
N ALA A 59 22.65 -9.15 5.20
CA ALA A 59 23.98 -9.05 5.78
C ALA A 59 24.34 -7.63 6.26
N GLY A 60 23.70 -6.57 5.72
CA GLY A 60 24.08 -5.16 6.00
C GLY A 60 25.41 -4.77 5.40
N THR A 61 25.78 -5.45 4.31
CA THR A 61 27.03 -5.28 3.58
C THR A 61 26.75 -4.78 2.18
N CYS A 62 27.73 -4.14 1.54
CA CYS A 62 27.70 -3.87 0.11
C CYS A 62 27.89 -5.15 -0.70
N ALA A 63 27.63 -5.12 -2.01
CA ALA A 63 27.83 -6.25 -2.93
C ALA A 63 29.24 -6.88 -2.89
N ASN A 64 30.24 -6.11 -2.50
CA ASN A 64 31.60 -6.60 -2.28
C ASN A 64 31.81 -7.30 -0.93
N GLY A 65 30.77 -7.45 -0.10
CA GLY A 65 30.85 -8.05 1.23
C GLY A 65 31.40 -7.13 2.32
N GLU A 66 31.73 -5.88 2.01
CA GLU A 66 32.29 -4.92 2.96
C GLU A 66 31.20 -4.10 3.64
N LYS A 67 31.47 -3.63 4.85
CA LYS A 67 30.55 -2.76 5.58
C LYS A 67 30.64 -1.33 5.05
N CYS A 68 29.54 -0.85 4.48
CA CYS A 68 29.39 0.53 4.05
C CYS A 68 28.56 1.32 5.07
N GLU A 69 29.09 2.40 5.59
CA GLU A 69 28.42 3.22 6.61
C GLU A 69 27.07 3.76 6.12
N ARG A 70 26.95 4.12 4.84
CA ARG A 70 25.69 4.56 4.24
C ARG A 70 24.65 3.43 4.19
N CYS A 71 25.05 2.23 3.76
CA CYS A 71 24.19 1.05 3.72
C CYS A 71 23.73 0.67 5.13
N GLU A 72 24.65 0.71 6.11
CA GLU A 72 24.30 0.48 7.51
C GLU A 72 23.30 1.53 8.04
N ARG A 73 23.48 2.82 7.71
CA ARG A 73 22.54 3.89 8.11
C ARG A 73 21.16 3.65 7.52
N TRP A 74 21.07 3.35 6.23
CA TRP A 74 19.81 3.04 5.56
C TRP A 74 19.12 1.81 6.16
N LYS A 75 19.88 0.73 6.36
CA LYS A 75 19.36 -0.48 7.02
C LYS A 75 18.83 -0.19 8.42
N ARG A 76 19.59 0.55 9.24
CA ARG A 76 19.14 0.94 10.58
C ARG A 76 17.86 1.75 10.53
N PHE A 77 17.73 2.66 9.59
CA PHE A 77 16.50 3.42 9.37
C PHE A 77 15.32 2.50 9.05
N LEU A 78 15.47 1.59 8.06
CA LEU A 78 14.41 0.64 7.69
C LEU A 78 14.06 -0.32 8.84
N ASP A 79 15.04 -0.73 9.62
CA ASP A 79 14.83 -1.58 10.79
C ASP A 79 14.29 -0.80 12.02
N GLY A 80 14.10 0.50 11.87
CA GLY A 80 13.63 1.38 12.95
C GLY A 80 14.69 1.63 14.02
N VAL A 81 15.96 1.46 13.68
CA VAL A 81 17.10 1.67 14.59
C VAL A 81 17.71 3.05 14.27
N GLY A 82 17.01 4.12 14.61
CA GLY A 82 17.51 5.47 14.40
C GLY A 82 16.86 6.49 15.34
N GLY A 83 17.68 7.21 16.09
CA GLY A 83 17.27 8.16 17.11
C GLY A 83 17.51 7.62 18.52
N ASP A 84 17.59 8.48 19.54
CA ASP A 84 17.93 8.18 20.93
C ASP A 84 17.45 6.77 21.36
N ALA A 85 18.39 5.84 21.36
CA ALA A 85 18.16 4.39 21.34
C ALA A 85 17.48 3.81 22.61
N ALA A 86 17.16 4.66 23.57
CA ALA A 86 16.65 4.20 24.87
C ALA A 86 15.13 4.17 24.99
N LYS A 87 14.35 4.76 24.07
CA LYS A 87 12.91 4.97 24.31
C LYS A 87 11.93 4.65 23.17
N LYS A 88 12.36 4.39 21.92
CA LYS A 88 11.41 4.11 20.82
C LYS A 88 11.44 2.64 20.40
N LYS A 89 10.27 1.98 20.45
CA LYS A 89 10.07 0.61 19.93
C LYS A 89 10.51 0.56 18.48
N LYS A 90 11.34 -0.45 18.12
CA LYS A 90 11.82 -0.68 16.75
C LYS A 90 10.65 -0.72 15.76
N LYS A 91 10.60 0.23 14.84
CA LYS A 91 9.61 0.33 13.77
C LYS A 91 10.27 -0.17 12.50
N LYS A 92 9.92 -1.36 12.00
CA LYS A 92 10.36 -1.81 10.68
C LYS A 92 9.55 -1.08 9.61
N HIS A 93 10.23 -0.50 8.64
CA HIS A 93 9.61 0.09 7.48
C HIS A 93 9.79 -0.85 6.27
N TYR A 94 8.69 -1.30 5.71
CA TYR A 94 8.67 -1.98 4.42
C TYR A 94 8.52 -0.96 3.29
N GLU A 95 7.65 0.02 3.49
CA GLU A 95 7.49 1.21 2.67
C GLU A 95 7.86 2.44 3.50
N VAL A 96 8.59 3.35 2.93
CA VAL A 96 8.84 4.66 3.52
C VAL A 96 7.74 5.58 3.05
N PHE A 97 6.76 5.84 3.91
CA PHE A 97 5.72 6.80 3.58
C PHE A 97 6.34 8.19 3.46
N THR A 98 6.38 8.68 2.24
CA THR A 98 6.81 10.05 1.94
C THR A 98 5.60 10.92 1.67
N ARG A 99 5.78 12.23 1.82
CA ARG A 99 4.75 13.22 1.46
C ARG A 99 4.36 13.09 -0.02
N ASP A 100 5.32 12.80 -0.88
CA ASP A 100 5.09 12.65 -2.32
C ASP A 100 4.23 11.43 -2.64
N LEU A 101 4.47 10.29 -1.98
CA LEU A 101 3.64 9.10 -2.10
C LEU A 101 2.20 9.40 -1.71
N VAL A 102 2.00 9.97 -0.51
CA VAL A 102 0.66 10.28 -0.01
C VAL A 102 -0.06 11.27 -0.92
N ARG A 103 0.60 12.37 -1.33
CA ARG A 103 0.05 13.35 -2.29
C ARG A 103 -0.32 12.72 -3.60
N GLY A 104 0.51 11.82 -4.12
CA GLY A 104 0.22 11.09 -5.35
C GLY A 104 -1.07 10.28 -5.24
N VAL A 105 -1.25 9.53 -4.15
CA VAL A 105 -2.49 8.75 -3.92
C VAL A 105 -3.69 9.67 -3.71
N VAL A 106 -3.57 10.74 -2.90
CA VAL A 106 -4.65 11.73 -2.71
C VAL A 106 -5.06 12.37 -4.04
N GLN A 107 -4.08 12.76 -4.86
CA GLN A 107 -4.34 13.34 -6.16
C GLN A 107 -5.08 12.37 -7.08
N HIS A 108 -4.65 11.10 -7.09
CA HIS A 108 -5.34 10.05 -7.84
C HIS A 108 -6.81 9.92 -7.41
N VAL A 109 -7.09 9.87 -6.10
CA VAL A 109 -8.47 9.80 -5.59
C VAL A 109 -9.28 11.02 -6.00
N LYS A 110 -8.70 12.23 -5.97
CA LYS A 110 -9.36 13.45 -6.47
C LYS A 110 -9.66 13.38 -7.98
N GLU A 111 -8.74 12.86 -8.78
CA GLU A 111 -8.95 12.65 -10.22
C GLU A 111 -10.10 11.66 -10.45
N ARG A 112 -10.20 10.60 -9.65
CA ARG A 112 -11.32 9.65 -9.69
C ARG A 112 -12.68 10.31 -9.38
N CYS A 113 -12.71 11.24 -8.41
CA CYS A 113 -13.93 11.99 -8.11
C CYS A 113 -14.40 12.84 -9.31
N MET A 114 -13.45 13.36 -10.07
CA MET A 114 -13.78 14.17 -11.26
C MET A 114 -14.19 13.31 -12.46
N GLU A 115 -13.66 12.10 -12.61
CA GLU A 115 -13.99 11.17 -13.68
C GLU A 115 -15.38 10.55 -13.50
N LYS A 116 -15.79 10.26 -12.26
CA LYS A 116 -17.06 9.61 -11.95
C LYS A 116 -18.21 10.58 -12.26
N GLU A 117 -18.81 10.44 -13.44
CA GLU A 117 -19.96 11.19 -13.93
C GLU A 117 -19.91 12.72 -13.73
N ILE A 118 -18.90 13.36 -14.31
CA ILE A 118 -18.84 14.83 -14.44
C ILE A 118 -19.02 15.55 -13.08
N GLY A 119 -18.13 15.25 -12.14
CA GLY A 119 -17.99 16.04 -10.91
C GLY A 119 -19.13 15.93 -9.91
N LYS A 120 -19.89 14.85 -9.92
CA LYS A 120 -21.00 14.63 -8.97
C LYS A 120 -20.61 13.91 -7.68
N THR A 121 -19.38 13.36 -7.57
CA THR A 121 -18.98 12.68 -6.34
C THR A 121 -19.03 13.65 -5.17
N ARG A 122 -19.85 13.34 -4.17
CA ARG A 122 -20.02 14.11 -2.94
C ARG A 122 -19.43 13.44 -1.72
N VAL A 123 -19.29 12.12 -1.79
CA VAL A 123 -18.74 11.31 -0.70
C VAL A 123 -17.64 10.43 -1.24
N VAL A 124 -16.49 10.47 -0.59
CA VAL A 124 -15.39 9.53 -0.80
C VAL A 124 -15.21 8.70 0.45
N VAL A 125 -15.29 7.41 0.29
CA VAL A 125 -15.03 6.43 1.34
C VAL A 125 -13.69 5.78 1.06
N VAL A 126 -12.77 5.85 2.00
CA VAL A 126 -11.48 5.16 1.95
C VAL A 126 -11.41 4.17 3.10
N LEU A 127 -11.21 2.90 2.78
CA LEU A 127 -10.93 1.83 3.74
C LEU A 127 -9.45 1.45 3.65
N GLU A 128 -8.64 1.82 4.63
CA GLU A 128 -7.25 1.40 4.74
C GLU A 128 -7.16 0.11 5.57
N LEU A 129 -6.64 -0.94 4.96
CA LEU A 129 -6.39 -2.26 5.57
C LEU A 129 -4.93 -2.40 5.97
N GLY A 130 -4.67 -2.86 7.18
CA GLY A 130 -3.32 -2.99 7.71
C GLY A 130 -2.69 -1.64 8.06
N ALA A 131 -3.48 -0.68 8.51
CA ALA A 131 -3.08 0.71 8.78
C ALA A 131 -2.06 0.86 9.93
N ARG A 132 -1.82 -0.19 10.69
CA ARG A 132 -0.85 -0.31 11.77
C ARG A 132 -0.88 0.84 12.79
N ASP A 133 -0.16 1.94 12.54
CA ASP A 133 -0.06 3.10 13.43
C ASP A 133 -0.77 4.34 12.86
N GLY A 134 -1.49 4.19 11.76
CA GLY A 134 -2.28 5.25 11.14
C GLY A 134 -1.46 6.38 10.50
N THR A 135 -0.15 6.19 10.33
CA THR A 135 0.71 7.22 9.74
C THR A 135 0.24 7.65 8.35
N PHE A 136 -0.10 6.67 7.48
CA PHE A 136 -0.61 6.98 6.14
C PHE A 136 -1.97 7.67 6.23
N ALA A 137 -2.90 7.15 7.04
CA ALA A 137 -4.24 7.73 7.24
C ALA A 137 -4.18 9.21 7.65
N ARG A 138 -3.37 9.53 8.68
CA ARG A 138 -3.22 10.92 9.13
C ARG A 138 -2.65 11.82 8.06
N ALA A 139 -1.63 11.36 7.34
CA ALA A 139 -1.03 12.13 6.24
C ALA A 139 -2.03 12.33 5.09
N PHE A 140 -2.79 11.29 4.73
CA PHE A 140 -3.83 11.37 3.71
C PHE A 140 -4.89 12.42 4.07
N LEU A 141 -5.39 12.38 5.32
CA LEU A 141 -6.39 13.33 5.81
C LEU A 141 -5.88 14.79 5.81
N ARG A 142 -4.60 15.02 6.11
CA ARG A 142 -3.98 16.37 6.02
C ARG A 142 -3.86 16.87 4.59
N GLU A 143 -3.53 16.00 3.64
CA GLU A 143 -3.40 16.36 2.21
C GLU A 143 -4.77 16.49 1.51
N TRP A 144 -5.84 16.01 2.16
CA TRP A 144 -7.20 16.13 1.62
C TRP A 144 -7.78 17.51 1.90
N THR A 145 -7.74 18.39 0.90
CA THR A 145 -8.18 19.78 1.00
C THR A 145 -9.44 20.09 0.19
N ASP A 146 -10.13 19.05 -0.34
CA ASP A 146 -11.34 19.27 -1.14
C ASP A 146 -12.56 19.43 -0.24
N GLU A 147 -12.99 20.66 -0.02
CA GLU A 147 -14.17 20.99 0.80
C GLU A 147 -15.52 20.61 0.14
N ARG A 148 -15.53 20.37 -1.18
CA ARG A 148 -16.75 20.01 -1.91
C ARG A 148 -17.13 18.56 -1.75
N THR A 149 -16.16 17.72 -1.38
CA THR A 149 -16.32 16.29 -1.26
C THR A 149 -16.08 15.85 0.18
N ARG A 150 -17.08 15.23 0.80
CA ARG A 150 -16.97 14.67 2.14
C ARG A 150 -16.09 13.43 2.11
N LEU A 151 -14.97 13.44 2.82
CA LEU A 151 -14.11 12.27 3.01
C LEU A 151 -14.53 11.50 4.27
N GLU A 152 -14.75 10.20 4.11
CA GLU A 152 -14.95 9.23 5.19
C GLU A 152 -13.81 8.22 5.14
N TYR A 153 -12.84 8.36 6.05
CA TYR A 153 -11.65 7.54 6.08
C TYR A 153 -11.72 6.53 7.22
N PHE A 154 -11.67 5.25 6.91
CA PHE A 154 -11.68 4.15 7.86
C PHE A 154 -10.33 3.46 7.83
N ALA A 155 -9.64 3.41 8.97
CA ALA A 155 -8.35 2.74 9.12
C ALA A 155 -8.48 1.57 10.08
N CYS A 156 -8.04 0.38 9.66
CA CYS A 156 -8.07 -0.81 10.51
C CYS A 156 -6.79 -1.62 10.46
N ASP A 157 -6.55 -2.34 11.54
CA ASP A 157 -5.46 -3.30 11.68
C ASP A 157 -5.82 -4.37 12.71
N SER A 158 -5.39 -5.60 12.54
CA SER A 158 -5.63 -6.68 13.51
C SER A 158 -4.86 -6.47 14.83
N ALA A 159 -3.75 -5.73 14.77
CA ALA A 159 -2.89 -5.40 15.91
C ALA A 159 -2.41 -3.93 15.85
N PRO A 160 -3.34 -2.95 15.94
CA PRO A 160 -3.02 -1.55 15.76
C PRO A 160 -2.01 -1.07 16.79
N LYS A 161 -1.14 -0.14 16.38
CA LYS A 161 -0.13 0.50 17.24
C LYS A 161 -0.56 1.87 17.74
N ASP A 162 -1.67 2.38 17.24
CA ASP A 162 -2.24 3.68 17.58
C ASP A 162 -3.74 3.55 17.85
N ALA A 163 -4.25 4.33 18.81
CA ALA A 163 -5.65 4.29 19.20
C ALA A 163 -6.61 4.86 18.15
N SER A 164 -6.11 5.62 17.18
CA SER A 164 -6.91 6.14 16.06
C SER A 164 -7.23 5.05 15.03
N VAL A 165 -6.43 3.97 14.98
CA VAL A 165 -6.67 2.83 14.10
C VAL A 165 -7.58 1.82 14.80
N THR A 166 -8.67 1.45 14.16
CA THR A 166 -9.62 0.48 14.72
C THR A 166 -9.02 -0.93 14.69
N LYS A 167 -9.06 -1.61 15.85
CA LYS A 167 -8.66 -3.02 15.91
C LYS A 167 -9.74 -3.88 15.24
N ARG A 168 -9.41 -4.39 14.05
CA ARG A 168 -10.32 -5.19 13.25
C ARG A 168 -9.56 -6.04 12.23
N ASP A 169 -10.04 -7.24 11.95
CA ASP A 169 -9.55 -8.07 10.86
C ASP A 169 -9.93 -7.46 9.51
N ALA A 170 -9.06 -7.63 8.51
CA ALA A 170 -9.25 -7.05 7.19
C ALA A 170 -10.52 -7.57 6.49
N SER A 171 -10.78 -8.87 6.56
CA SER A 171 -11.97 -9.47 5.93
C SER A 171 -13.26 -9.03 6.61
N GLU A 172 -13.23 -8.82 7.92
CA GLU A 172 -14.35 -8.26 8.68
C GLU A 172 -14.60 -6.80 8.26
N ALA A 173 -13.53 -6.01 8.18
CA ALA A 173 -13.57 -4.62 7.75
C ALA A 173 -14.16 -4.45 6.34
N ILE A 174 -13.70 -5.26 5.40
CA ILE A 174 -14.20 -5.26 4.02
C ILE A 174 -15.70 -5.54 3.98
N ARG A 175 -16.15 -6.58 4.71
CA ARG A 175 -17.57 -6.94 4.75
C ARG A 175 -18.44 -5.87 5.39
N GLU A 176 -17.97 -5.23 6.45
CA GLU A 176 -18.73 -4.18 7.14
C GLU A 176 -18.87 -2.94 6.26
N ILE A 177 -17.77 -2.41 5.73
CA ILE A 177 -17.82 -1.28 4.80
C ILE A 177 -18.59 -1.65 3.53
N GLY A 178 -18.37 -2.86 2.98
CA GLY A 178 -19.13 -3.37 1.85
C GLY A 178 -20.65 -3.32 2.07
N LYS A 179 -21.12 -3.75 3.25
CA LYS A 179 -22.54 -3.69 3.61
C LYS A 179 -23.03 -2.27 3.90
N MET A 180 -22.22 -1.46 4.59
CA MET A 180 -22.58 -0.08 4.96
C MET A 180 -22.84 0.79 3.72
N TYR A 181 -22.10 0.53 2.64
CA TYR A 181 -22.21 1.28 1.38
C TYR A 181 -22.83 0.46 0.23
N GLU A 182 -23.43 -0.68 0.51
CA GLU A 182 -24.21 -1.44 -0.46
C GLU A 182 -25.45 -0.63 -0.89
N GLY A 183 -25.72 -0.56 -2.18
CA GLY A 183 -26.83 0.22 -2.73
C GLY A 183 -26.73 1.74 -2.55
N ARG A 184 -25.51 2.23 -2.28
CA ARG A 184 -25.23 3.66 -2.15
C ARG A 184 -25.58 4.46 -3.40
N ASP A 185 -25.75 5.76 -3.21
CA ASP A 185 -25.99 6.70 -4.31
C ASP A 185 -24.80 6.74 -5.29
N SER A 186 -25.07 7.05 -6.55
CA SER A 186 -24.07 7.15 -7.61
C SER A 186 -23.01 8.25 -7.34
N ASP A 187 -23.27 9.15 -6.40
CA ASP A 187 -22.36 10.22 -5.99
C ASP A 187 -21.33 9.80 -4.92
N THR A 188 -21.29 8.52 -4.53
CA THR A 188 -20.31 7.96 -3.59
C THR A 188 -19.23 7.18 -4.33
N LEU A 189 -17.97 7.46 -4.04
CA LEU A 189 -16.80 6.72 -4.50
C LEU A 189 -16.19 5.94 -3.32
N CYS A 190 -16.12 4.62 -3.41
CA CYS A 190 -15.58 3.78 -2.35
C CYS A 190 -14.29 3.07 -2.81
N ILE A 191 -13.22 3.30 -2.07
CA ILE A 191 -11.87 2.81 -2.40
C ILE A 191 -11.31 2.02 -1.21
N ALA A 192 -10.81 0.81 -1.46
CA ALA A 192 -9.99 0.10 -0.50
C ALA A 192 -8.50 0.39 -0.76
N LEU A 193 -7.74 0.69 0.29
CA LEU A 193 -6.31 0.95 0.24
C LEU A 193 -5.57 -0.11 1.06
N VAL A 194 -4.60 -0.76 0.46
CA VAL A 194 -3.78 -1.78 1.11
C VAL A 194 -2.31 -1.46 0.90
N SER A 195 -1.60 -1.19 2.00
CA SER A 195 -0.17 -0.99 1.96
C SER A 195 0.54 -2.21 2.57
N TRP A 196 1.40 -2.86 1.78
CA TRP A 196 2.15 -4.03 2.18
C TRP A 196 1.27 -5.17 2.70
N MET A 197 0.38 -5.66 1.84
CA MET A 197 -0.41 -6.87 2.12
C MET A 197 0.51 -8.01 2.59
N PRO A 198 0.16 -8.75 3.65
CA PRO A 198 0.99 -9.83 4.14
C PRO A 198 1.25 -10.89 3.07
N PHE A 199 2.45 -11.45 3.07
CA PHE A 199 2.84 -12.50 2.13
C PHE A 199 1.88 -13.69 2.17
N GLN A 200 1.51 -14.22 1.03
CA GLN A 200 0.54 -15.32 0.83
C GLN A 200 -0.90 -15.04 1.30
N ILE A 201 -1.22 -13.78 1.60
CA ILE A 201 -2.59 -13.36 1.92
C ILE A 201 -3.17 -12.60 0.72
N ASP A 202 -4.42 -12.88 0.39
CA ASP A 202 -5.17 -12.15 -0.64
C ASP A 202 -6.48 -11.57 -0.08
N TRP A 203 -6.45 -10.29 0.28
CA TRP A 203 -7.66 -9.56 0.67
C TRP A 203 -8.43 -9.02 -0.54
N THR A 204 -7.78 -8.96 -1.72
CA THR A 204 -8.38 -8.34 -2.90
C THR A 204 -9.56 -9.13 -3.41
N ARG A 205 -9.54 -10.46 -3.29
CA ARG A 205 -10.67 -11.32 -3.64
C ARG A 205 -11.93 -10.97 -2.85
N GLU A 206 -11.79 -10.68 -1.55
CA GLU A 206 -12.93 -10.28 -0.72
C GLU A 206 -13.43 -8.88 -1.12
N ILE A 207 -12.52 -7.93 -1.39
CA ILE A 207 -12.88 -6.59 -1.87
C ILE A 207 -13.69 -6.69 -3.18
N ARG A 208 -13.24 -7.48 -4.13
CA ARG A 208 -13.87 -7.62 -5.46
C ARG A 208 -15.29 -8.19 -5.40
N LYS A 209 -15.62 -9.02 -4.39
CA LYS A 209 -16.97 -9.57 -4.20
C LYS A 209 -18.02 -8.51 -3.80
N HIS A 210 -17.61 -7.40 -3.20
CA HIS A 210 -18.54 -6.37 -2.77
C HIS A 210 -18.70 -5.28 -3.84
N ALA A 211 -19.94 -5.13 -4.34
CA ALA A 211 -20.28 -4.10 -5.33
C ALA A 211 -20.05 -2.67 -4.80
N ALA A 212 -19.95 -2.52 -3.49
CA ALA A 212 -19.65 -1.24 -2.86
C ALA A 212 -18.28 -0.66 -3.22
N PHE A 213 -17.28 -1.47 -3.55
CA PHE A 213 -15.96 -0.95 -3.90
C PHE A 213 -15.86 -0.67 -5.41
N ASP A 214 -15.59 0.59 -5.75
CA ASP A 214 -15.32 1.02 -7.13
C ASP A 214 -13.86 0.74 -7.53
N GLU A 215 -12.97 0.73 -6.53
CA GLU A 215 -11.54 0.63 -6.77
C GLU A 215 -10.84 0.05 -5.53
N TYR A 216 -9.73 -0.63 -5.75
CA TYR A 216 -8.75 -0.86 -4.70
C TYR A 216 -7.36 -0.49 -5.17
N ILE A 217 -6.55 0.00 -4.23
CA ILE A 217 -5.18 0.47 -4.48
C ILE A 217 -4.23 -0.36 -3.64
N LEU A 218 -3.24 -0.96 -4.28
CA LEU A 218 -2.17 -1.70 -3.63
C LEU A 218 -0.89 -0.87 -3.64
N ILE A 219 -0.23 -0.79 -2.49
CA ILE A 219 1.09 -0.18 -2.32
C ILE A 219 2.03 -1.25 -1.81
N GLY A 220 3.12 -1.50 -2.52
CA GLY A 220 4.12 -2.49 -2.13
C GLY A 220 4.80 -3.13 -3.33
N GLU A 221 5.53 -4.21 -3.09
CA GLU A 221 6.14 -4.98 -4.16
C GLU A 221 5.04 -5.60 -5.02
N GLY A 222 5.18 -5.41 -6.31
CA GLY A 222 4.26 -5.95 -7.28
C GLY A 222 4.46 -7.43 -7.54
N GLU A 223 4.07 -7.86 -8.71
CA GLU A 223 4.18 -9.23 -9.21
C GLU A 223 5.59 -9.81 -9.01
N GLY A 224 5.66 -10.99 -8.39
CA GLY A 224 6.93 -11.63 -8.04
C GLY A 224 7.59 -11.14 -6.74
N GLY A 225 7.03 -10.11 -6.08
CA GLY A 225 7.49 -9.61 -4.78
C GLY A 225 6.91 -10.37 -3.59
N ILE A 226 7.07 -9.77 -2.39
CA ILE A 226 6.61 -10.38 -1.12
C ILE A 226 5.27 -9.83 -0.63
N CYS A 227 4.55 -9.05 -1.42
CA CYS A 227 3.24 -8.53 -1.07
C CYS A 227 2.13 -9.39 -1.67
N GLY A 228 1.19 -9.84 -0.81
CA GLY A 228 0.06 -10.63 -1.25
C GLY A 228 0.42 -12.05 -1.70
N SER A 229 -0.34 -12.57 -2.62
CA SER A 229 -0.17 -13.88 -3.26
C SER A 229 -0.16 -13.75 -4.78
N LYS A 230 0.10 -14.84 -5.49
CA LYS A 230 -0.03 -14.89 -6.95
C LYS A 230 -1.43 -14.42 -7.40
N GLN A 231 -2.48 -14.84 -6.69
CA GLN A 231 -3.88 -14.49 -6.97
C GLN A 231 -4.18 -12.98 -6.81
N THR A 232 -3.42 -12.28 -5.96
CA THR A 232 -3.55 -10.82 -5.79
C THR A 232 -3.34 -10.08 -7.10
N PHE A 233 -2.43 -10.58 -7.93
CA PHE A 233 -2.08 -10.03 -9.24
C PHE A 233 -2.69 -10.79 -10.42
N GLY A 234 -3.65 -11.69 -10.14
CA GLY A 234 -4.47 -12.35 -11.14
C GLY A 234 -3.96 -13.70 -11.65
N GLN A 235 -2.86 -14.21 -11.11
CA GLN A 235 -2.40 -15.57 -11.43
C GLN A 235 -3.29 -16.59 -10.70
N GLU A 236 -3.61 -17.68 -11.35
CA GLU A 236 -4.29 -18.80 -10.72
C GLU A 236 -3.31 -19.63 -9.87
N ASP A 237 -3.81 -20.32 -8.85
CA ASP A 237 -3.05 -21.38 -8.22
C ASP A 237 -2.94 -22.51 -9.26
N GLU A 238 -1.78 -22.67 -9.82
CA GLU A 238 -1.41 -23.94 -10.41
C GLU A 238 -1.49 -24.94 -9.26
N GLY A 239 -2.52 -25.77 -9.28
CA GLY A 239 -2.70 -26.79 -8.23
C GLY A 239 -1.38 -27.53 -8.04
N ASP A 240 -1.06 -27.88 -6.80
CA ASP A 240 0.13 -28.65 -6.41
C ASP A 240 0.22 -30.07 -7.05
N ASP A 241 -0.38 -30.25 -8.21
CA ASP A 241 -0.16 -31.43 -9.05
C ASP A 241 1.24 -31.35 -9.67
N GLN A 242 2.24 -31.60 -8.82
CA GLN A 242 3.55 -32.05 -9.26
C GLN A 242 3.37 -33.40 -9.96
N SER A 243 2.87 -33.38 -11.18
CA SER A 243 3.14 -34.46 -12.11
C SER A 243 4.53 -34.18 -12.67
N ASP A 244 5.52 -34.99 -12.22
CA ASP A 244 6.86 -35.08 -12.83
C ASP A 244 6.72 -35.57 -14.28
N GLY A 245 6.19 -34.74 -15.15
CA GLY A 245 6.05 -35.01 -16.59
C GLY A 245 6.95 -34.03 -17.34
N ASP A 246 8.12 -34.56 -17.77
CA ASP A 246 9.12 -33.89 -18.62
C ASP A 246 8.65 -33.66 -20.07
N ASP A 247 7.39 -33.38 -20.31
CA ASP A 247 6.90 -33.05 -21.65
C ASP A 247 6.60 -31.54 -21.71
N GLU A 248 7.66 -30.75 -21.98
CA GLU A 248 7.56 -29.35 -22.39
C GLU A 248 6.90 -29.28 -23.79
N GLU A 249 5.62 -29.55 -23.90
CA GLU A 249 4.84 -29.04 -25.00
C GLU A 249 4.70 -27.52 -24.78
N GLU A 250 5.42 -26.72 -25.59
CA GLU A 250 5.16 -25.29 -25.76
C GLU A 250 3.73 -25.10 -26.30
N GLY A 251 2.74 -25.35 -25.44
CA GLY A 251 1.35 -24.99 -25.70
C GLY A 251 1.28 -23.46 -25.75
N GLU A 252 0.69 -22.93 -26.84
CA GLU A 252 0.28 -21.53 -26.91
C GLU A 252 -0.50 -21.26 -25.60
N GLU A 253 0.08 -20.45 -24.69
CA GLU A 253 -0.60 -19.99 -23.51
C GLU A 253 -1.83 -19.22 -24.01
N ASP A 254 -2.98 -19.89 -24.02
CA ASP A 254 -4.26 -19.24 -24.26
C ASP A 254 -4.32 -18.03 -23.31
N ASP A 255 -4.61 -16.86 -23.87
CA ASP A 255 -4.64 -15.54 -23.21
C ASP A 255 -5.79 -15.50 -22.17
N VAL A 256 -5.66 -16.32 -21.10
CA VAL A 256 -6.68 -16.44 -20.06
C VAL A 256 -6.67 -15.11 -19.25
N PRO A 257 -7.77 -14.35 -19.30
CA PRO A 257 -7.81 -13.07 -18.57
C PRO A 257 -7.52 -13.28 -17.08
N ALA A 258 -6.74 -12.38 -16.50
CA ALA A 258 -6.40 -12.38 -15.09
C ALA A 258 -7.66 -12.44 -14.20
N LEU A 259 -7.56 -13.04 -13.02
CA LEU A 259 -8.71 -13.24 -12.12
C LEU A 259 -9.45 -11.92 -11.83
N TYR A 260 -8.74 -10.83 -11.60
CA TYR A 260 -9.36 -9.52 -11.37
C TYR A 260 -10.11 -9.00 -12.61
N GLU A 261 -9.65 -9.33 -13.83
CA GLU A 261 -10.32 -8.92 -15.07
C GLU A 261 -11.63 -9.68 -15.27
N ARG A 262 -11.63 -10.98 -14.96
CA ARG A 262 -12.85 -11.82 -15.00
C ARG A 262 -13.89 -11.36 -13.96
N GLU A 263 -13.42 -10.79 -12.84
CA GLU A 263 -14.26 -10.21 -11.79
C GLU A 263 -14.60 -8.73 -12.04
N GLY A 264 -14.32 -8.23 -13.27
CA GLY A 264 -14.75 -6.91 -13.74
C GLY A 264 -13.86 -5.75 -13.31
N PHE A 265 -12.58 -5.98 -13.02
CA PHE A 265 -11.62 -4.92 -12.71
C PHE A 265 -10.59 -4.74 -13.83
N VAL A 266 -9.99 -3.56 -13.87
CA VAL A 266 -8.88 -3.20 -14.76
C VAL A 266 -7.73 -2.72 -13.92
N MET A 267 -6.57 -3.33 -14.10
CA MET A 267 -5.33 -2.96 -13.42
C MET A 267 -4.64 -1.78 -14.11
N ARG A 268 -4.08 -0.87 -13.32
CA ARG A 268 -3.27 0.24 -13.80
C ARG A 268 -2.20 0.61 -12.77
N GLU A 269 -0.95 0.64 -13.16
CA GLU A 269 0.10 1.23 -12.35
C GLU A 269 -0.04 2.76 -12.29
N LEU A 270 0.12 3.35 -11.10
CA LEU A 270 0.05 4.78 -10.88
C LEU A 270 1.46 5.38 -10.98
N GLU A 271 1.99 5.49 -12.18
CA GLU A 271 3.37 5.93 -12.47
C GLU A 271 3.75 7.30 -11.86
N LYS A 272 2.74 8.18 -11.65
CA LYS A 272 2.94 9.48 -11.01
C LYS A 272 3.17 9.37 -9.51
N VAL A 273 2.80 8.26 -8.88
CA VAL A 273 3.01 7.99 -7.47
C VAL A 273 4.42 7.45 -7.29
N LYS A 274 5.23 8.15 -6.48
CA LYS A 274 6.64 7.80 -6.31
C LYS A 274 6.84 7.03 -5.01
N ASN A 275 6.93 5.72 -5.14
CA ASN A 275 7.22 4.81 -4.05
C ASN A 275 8.68 4.92 -3.57
N LEU A 276 8.93 4.46 -2.35
CA LEU A 276 10.24 4.27 -1.78
C LEU A 276 10.18 3.09 -0.81
N GLY A 277 10.23 1.89 -1.35
CA GLY A 277 10.19 0.66 -0.58
C GLY A 277 11.58 0.15 -0.21
N LYS A 278 11.59 -0.87 0.62
CA LYS A 278 12.81 -1.55 1.04
C LYS A 278 13.58 -2.13 -0.14
N SER A 279 12.88 -2.70 -1.11
CA SER A 279 13.43 -3.33 -2.32
C SER A 279 13.94 -2.36 -3.36
N ASP A 280 13.49 -1.09 -3.33
CA ASP A 280 13.89 -0.10 -4.34
C ASP A 280 15.37 0.26 -4.29
N THR A 281 16.07 -0.15 -3.26
CA THR A 281 17.50 0.10 -3.06
C THR A 281 18.38 -1.09 -3.42
N THR A 282 17.77 -2.23 -3.80
CA THR A 282 18.49 -3.44 -4.25
C THR A 282 18.38 -3.57 -5.76
N TYR A 283 19.53 -3.55 -6.44
CA TYR A 283 19.62 -3.49 -7.91
C TYR A 283 19.30 -4.82 -8.62
N GLU A 284 19.22 -5.93 -7.90
CA GLU A 284 19.33 -7.26 -8.52
C GLU A 284 18.02 -7.99 -8.81
N ARG A 285 16.87 -7.42 -8.47
CA ARG A 285 15.61 -8.08 -8.78
C ARG A 285 14.77 -7.21 -9.70
N GLU A 286 14.94 -7.38 -11.00
CA GLU A 286 13.99 -6.88 -11.99
C GLU A 286 12.56 -7.32 -11.55
N GLY A 287 11.67 -6.36 -11.38
CA GLY A 287 10.26 -6.63 -11.04
C GLY A 287 9.86 -6.52 -9.57
N THR A 288 10.79 -6.42 -8.60
CA THR A 288 10.47 -6.38 -7.17
C THR A 288 10.38 -4.98 -6.56
N HIS A 289 10.38 -3.94 -7.38
CA HIS A 289 10.24 -2.58 -6.88
C HIS A 289 8.86 -2.32 -6.27
N SER A 290 8.84 -1.49 -5.23
CA SER A 290 7.57 -1.02 -4.67
C SER A 290 6.83 -0.16 -5.69
N LYS A 291 5.56 -0.49 -5.90
CA LYS A 291 4.65 0.15 -6.85
C LYS A 291 3.37 0.55 -6.16
N THR A 292 2.66 1.49 -6.76
CA THR A 292 1.27 1.78 -6.42
C THR A 292 0.40 1.40 -7.61
N ILE A 293 -0.45 0.42 -7.41
CA ILE A 293 -1.28 -0.18 -8.46
C ILE A 293 -2.75 0.01 -8.10
N SER A 294 -3.52 0.54 -9.04
CA SER A 294 -4.96 0.71 -8.96
C SER A 294 -5.66 -0.39 -9.74
N PHE A 295 -6.68 -0.97 -9.14
CA PHE A 295 -7.62 -1.89 -9.77
C PHE A 295 -9.02 -1.28 -9.74
N ARG A 296 -9.52 -0.86 -10.89
CA ARG A 296 -10.78 -0.14 -11.04
C ARG A 296 -11.87 -1.07 -11.53
N ARG A 297 -13.04 -1.01 -10.91
CA ARG A 297 -14.22 -1.72 -11.42
C ARG A 297 -14.61 -1.15 -12.79
N ARG A 298 -14.83 -2.01 -13.76
CA ARG A 298 -15.38 -1.63 -15.06
C ARG A 298 -16.79 -1.08 -14.83
N VAL A 299 -17.06 0.07 -15.40
CA VAL A 299 -18.42 0.58 -15.50
C VAL A 299 -19.00 -0.07 -16.76
N ASP A 300 -19.96 -0.97 -16.60
CA ASP A 300 -20.69 -1.48 -17.76
C ASP A 300 -21.40 -0.29 -18.42
N ILE A 301 -20.92 0.10 -19.60
CA ILE A 301 -21.62 1.08 -20.43
C ILE A 301 -22.85 0.33 -20.94
N GLN A 302 -23.97 0.52 -20.25
CA GLN A 302 -25.28 0.04 -20.70
C GLN A 302 -25.78 0.87 -21.89
#